data_475fdae2b5045370042c905514b014b8
#
_entry.id   475fdae2b5045370042c905514b014b8
#
_cell.length_a   1.000
_cell.length_b   1.000
_cell.length_c   1.000
_cell.angle_alpha   90.00
_cell.angle_beta   90.00
_cell.angle_gamma   90.00
#
_symmetry.space_group_name_H-M   'P 1'
#
loop_
_entity.id
_entity.type
_entity.pdbx_description
1 polymer ?
#
loop_
_entity_poly.entity_id
_entity_poly.type
_entity_poly.pdbx_seq_one_letter_code
_entity_poly.pdbx_strand_id
1 'polypeptide(L)' 'VSIAVITGIVLVLFLLAYLIYALINAEAF' A
#
# COMPACT_ATOMS: atom_id res chain seq x y z
N VAL A 1 -5.95 -11.44 17.94
CA VAL A 1 -5.77 -10.98 16.56
C VAL A 1 -5.54 -12.18 15.67
N SER A 2 -6.30 -12.29 14.60
CA SER A 2 -6.20 -13.46 13.72
C SER A 2 -5.22 -13.15 12.58
N ILE A 3 -4.69 -14.22 12.00
CA ILE A 3 -3.75 -14.08 10.90
C ILE A 3 -4.42 -13.43 9.69
N ALA A 4 -5.72 -13.64 9.53
CA ALA A 4 -6.46 -13.01 8.43
C ALA A 4 -6.47 -11.49 8.57
N VAL A 5 -6.60 -11.00 9.80
CA VAL A 5 -6.59 -9.57 10.06
C VAL A 5 -5.21 -8.99 9.78
N ILE A 6 -4.17 -9.69 10.25
CA ILE A 6 -2.80 -9.24 10.03
C ILE A 6 -2.49 -9.18 8.53
N THR A 7 -2.87 -10.22 7.80
CA THR A 7 -2.66 -10.26 6.36
C THR A 7 -3.37 -9.12 5.66
N GLY A 8 -4.61 -8.82 6.07
CA GLY A 8 -5.36 -7.73 5.47
C GLY A 8 -4.70 -6.38 5.72
N ILE A 9 -4.19 -6.17 6.93
CA ILE A 9 -3.51 -4.92 7.25
C ILE A 9 -2.26 -4.76 6.40
N VAL A 10 -1.47 -5.81 6.25
CA VAL A 10 -0.25 -5.76 5.44
C VAL A 10 -0.58 -5.45 3.99
N LEU A 11 -1.63 -6.07 3.45
CA LEU A 11 -2.04 -5.81 2.08
C LEU A 11 -2.48 -4.37 1.89
N VAL A 12 -3.24 -3.83 2.83
CA VAL A 12 -3.69 -2.44 2.76
C VAL A 12 -2.49 -1.49 2.79
N LEU A 13 -1.51 -1.77 3.64
CA LEU A 13 -0.32 -0.93 3.72
C LEU A 13 0.45 -0.96 2.40
N PHE A 14 0.55 -2.12 1.78
CA PHE A 14 1.22 -2.24 0.48
C PHE A 14 0.49 -1.43 -0.60
N LEU A 15 -0.84 -1.50 -0.60
CA LEU A 15 -1.63 -0.76 -1.58
C LEU A 15 -1.48 0.74 -1.39
N LEU A 16 -1.49 1.19 -0.14
CA LEU A 16 -1.32 2.61 0.15
C LEU A 16 0.06 3.09 -0.28
N ALA A 17 1.09 2.32 0.02
CA ALA A 17 2.44 2.67 -0.38
C ALA A 17 2.55 2.73 -1.90
N TYR A 18 1.91 1.81 -2.59
CA TYR A 18 1.92 1.81 -4.05
C TYR A 18 1.25 3.07 -4.61
N LEU A 19 0.14 3.48 -4.02
CA LEU A 19 -0.55 4.68 -4.47
C LEU A 19 0.30 5.92 -4.26
N ILE A 20 0.96 6.02 -3.12
CA ILE A 20 1.84 7.15 -2.85
C ILE A 20 2.98 7.18 -3.85
N TYR A 21 3.59 6.03 -4.11
CA TYR A 21 4.66 5.93 -5.08
C TYR A 21 4.20 6.37 -6.47
N ALA A 22 3.01 5.92 -6.86
CA ALA A 22 2.47 6.27 -8.15
C ALA A 22 2.23 7.77 -8.30
N LEU A 23 1.77 8.42 -7.22
CA LEU A 23 1.55 9.86 -7.24
C LEU A 23 2.86 10.62 -7.39
N ILE A 24 3.87 10.22 -6.64
CA ILE A 24 5.18 10.87 -6.73
C ILE A 24 5.78 10.64 -8.10
N ASN A 25 5.67 9.44 -8.62
CA ASN A 25 6.27 9.09 -9.90
C ASN A 25 5.50 9.69 -11.07
N ALA A 26 4.25 10.05 -10.87
CA ALA A 26 3.45 10.66 -11.94
C ALA A 26 4.00 12.03 -12.32
N GLU A 27 4.69 12.69 -11.41
CA GLU A 27 5.28 13.99 -11.68
C GLU A 27 6.67 13.89 -12.29
N ALA A 28 7.17 12.69 -12.42
CA ALA A 28 8.56 12.49 -12.81
C ALA A 28 8.82 12.65 -14.30
N PHE A 29 7.80 12.91 -15.09
CA PHE A 29 8.05 13.10 -16.54
C PHE A 29 7.90 14.53 -17.01
#